data_bd7fca4703a6b04606bed8f1539bc0ce
#
_entry.id   bd7fca4703a6b04606bed8f1539bc0ce
#
_cell.length_a   1.000
_cell.length_b   1.000
_cell.length_c   1.000
_cell.angle_alpha   90.00
_cell.angle_beta   90.00
_cell.angle_gamma   90.00
#
_symmetry.space_group_name_H-M   'P 1'
#
loop_
_entity.id
_entity.type
_entity.pdbx_description
1 polymer ?
#
loop_
_entity_poly.entity_id
_entity_poly.type
_entity_poly.pdbx_seq_one_letter_code
_entity_poly.pdbx_strand_id
1 'polypeptide(L)'
;ENDSADYIAYFQNFSNTYGDEDELVKKYIEALENKDICGLAIATRPDCLKDSMLQKINELTQKEFLSGTKQKRKYFSIEFGLQTSNEKTAEYIRRHFTNKEYSDTITRIKKINPEIHIVTHIIFGLPGETENDMLETVKFAVSSGTDGIKIQVLNVLDGTDLKREYENKKFDVLSMEEYFKIVKKALELIPHEIVIHRLTGDGAKKILIAPEWIKNK
;
A
#
# COMPACT_ATOMS: atom_id res chain seq x y z
N GLU A 1 21.05 -9.32 24.99
CA GLU A 1 21.01 -8.48 23.77
C GLU A 1 20.28 -9.29 22.68
N ASN A 2 19.30 -8.65 22.04
CA ASN A 2 18.54 -9.27 20.97
C ASN A 2 19.45 -9.34 19.74
N ASP A 3 19.78 -10.56 19.28
CA ASP A 3 20.67 -10.79 18.13
C ASP A 3 19.95 -10.58 16.77
N SER A 4 18.67 -10.16 16.78
CA SER A 4 17.84 -9.97 15.59
C SER A 4 17.63 -8.50 15.28
N ALA A 5 17.61 -8.15 13.99
CA ALA A 5 17.13 -6.88 13.50
C ALA A 5 15.59 -6.91 13.45
N ASP A 6 14.93 -5.92 14.06
CA ASP A 6 13.50 -5.97 14.33
C ASP A 6 12.69 -4.94 13.52
N TYR A 7 13.34 -4.10 12.69
CA TYR A 7 12.67 -3.01 11.99
C TYR A 7 12.74 -3.14 10.48
N ILE A 8 11.67 -2.69 9.81
CA ILE A 8 11.64 -2.49 8.36
C ILE A 8 11.74 -0.97 8.10
N ALA A 9 12.69 -0.54 7.30
CA ALA A 9 12.76 0.85 6.84
C ALA A 9 11.62 1.08 5.84
N TYR A 10 10.70 2.01 6.16
CA TYR A 10 9.50 2.24 5.36
C TYR A 10 9.53 3.62 4.70
N PHE A 11 9.70 3.63 3.40
CA PHE A 11 9.58 4.80 2.54
C PHE A 11 8.10 4.95 2.13
N GLN A 12 7.33 5.70 2.95
CA GLN A 12 5.87 5.74 2.84
C GLN A 12 5.35 6.94 2.06
N ASN A 13 5.92 8.13 2.29
CA ASN A 13 5.34 9.38 1.77
C ASN A 13 5.61 9.53 0.28
N PHE A 14 4.55 9.85 -0.49
CA PHE A 14 4.60 10.06 -1.95
C PHE A 14 4.99 8.80 -2.74
N SER A 15 5.51 9.01 -3.97
CA SER A 15 5.97 7.93 -4.85
C SER A 15 7.49 7.80 -4.74
N ASN A 16 7.95 6.85 -3.92
CA ASN A 16 9.35 6.74 -3.55
C ASN A 16 10.25 6.10 -4.61
N THR A 17 9.74 5.90 -5.82
CA THR A 17 10.52 5.54 -7.01
C THR A 17 10.53 6.65 -8.06
N TYR A 18 9.95 7.84 -7.73
CA TYR A 18 9.89 8.99 -8.61
C TYR A 18 10.96 10.01 -8.21
N GLY A 19 11.87 10.32 -9.14
CA GLY A 19 12.97 11.26 -8.93
C GLY A 19 14.27 10.79 -9.56
N ASP A 20 15.38 11.31 -9.08
CA ASP A 20 16.70 10.83 -9.47
C ASP A 20 16.94 9.44 -8.86
N GLU A 21 17.16 8.46 -9.73
CA GLU A 21 17.26 7.06 -9.32
C GLU A 21 18.49 6.79 -8.46
N ASP A 22 19.62 7.44 -8.73
CA ASP A 22 20.86 7.22 -7.98
C ASP A 22 20.78 7.81 -6.57
N GLU A 23 20.14 8.97 -6.43
CA GLU A 23 19.86 9.55 -5.12
C GLU A 23 18.86 8.71 -4.31
N LEU A 24 17.85 8.12 -4.96
CA LEU A 24 16.92 7.22 -4.28
C LEU A 24 17.60 5.94 -3.82
N VAL A 25 18.39 5.31 -4.67
CA VAL A 25 19.16 4.10 -4.34
C VAL A 25 20.13 4.36 -3.20
N LYS A 26 20.80 5.52 -3.18
CA LYS A 26 21.67 5.92 -2.08
C LYS A 26 20.95 5.96 -0.74
N LYS A 27 19.73 6.52 -0.71
CA LYS A 27 18.87 6.54 0.50
C LYS A 27 18.46 5.13 0.93
N TYR A 28 18.17 4.25 -0.02
CA TYR A 28 17.85 2.85 0.29
C TYR A 28 19.04 2.11 0.89
N ILE A 29 20.24 2.31 0.35
CA ILE A 29 21.49 1.72 0.86
C ILE A 29 21.74 2.23 2.27
N GLU A 30 21.67 3.55 2.51
CA GLU A 30 21.83 4.15 3.83
C GLU A 30 20.90 3.53 4.88
N ALA A 31 19.62 3.31 4.53
CA ALA A 31 18.69 2.62 5.40
C ALA A 31 19.05 1.14 5.62
N LEU A 32 19.48 0.44 4.56
CA LEU A 32 19.85 -0.97 4.61
C LEU A 32 21.16 -1.24 5.35
N GLU A 33 22.07 -0.27 5.43
CA GLU A 33 23.33 -0.38 6.18
C GLU A 33 23.12 -0.38 7.71
N ASN A 34 21.98 0.10 8.18
CA ASN A 34 21.67 0.04 9.61
C ASN A 34 21.41 -1.43 10.02
N LYS A 35 22.15 -1.90 11.02
CA LYS A 35 22.08 -3.29 11.52
C LYS A 35 20.73 -3.67 12.13
N ASP A 36 19.97 -2.70 12.63
CA ASP A 36 18.66 -2.93 13.25
C ASP A 36 17.52 -3.03 12.22
N ILE A 37 17.83 -2.79 10.95
CA ILE A 37 16.91 -2.94 9.83
C ILE A 37 17.00 -4.34 9.24
N CYS A 38 15.90 -5.08 9.20
CA CYS A 38 15.78 -6.39 8.58
C CYS A 38 15.18 -6.36 7.17
N GLY A 39 14.63 -5.23 6.73
CA GLY A 39 14.01 -5.09 5.42
C GLY A 39 13.72 -3.67 4.99
N LEU A 40 13.33 -3.53 3.74
CA LEU A 40 12.96 -2.27 3.09
C LEU A 40 11.56 -2.39 2.50
N ALA A 41 10.69 -1.44 2.82
CA ALA A 41 9.36 -1.30 2.21
C ALA A 41 9.29 0.04 1.45
N ILE A 42 8.93 -0.02 0.17
CA ILE A 42 8.89 1.13 -0.74
C ILE A 42 7.46 1.33 -1.23
N ALA A 43 6.79 2.38 -0.72
CA ALA A 43 5.48 2.78 -1.22
C ALA A 43 5.64 3.64 -2.48
N THR A 44 4.94 3.26 -3.54
CA THR A 44 5.01 3.98 -4.82
C THR A 44 3.74 3.79 -5.65
N ARG A 45 3.71 4.41 -6.83
CA ARG A 45 2.68 4.22 -7.85
C ARG A 45 3.24 3.34 -8.98
N PRO A 46 2.39 2.52 -9.64
CA PRO A 46 2.82 1.67 -10.75
C PRO A 46 3.49 2.45 -11.89
N ASP A 47 2.91 3.59 -12.27
CA ASP A 47 3.41 4.47 -13.34
C ASP A 47 4.72 5.21 -12.99
N CYS A 48 5.10 5.21 -11.71
CA CYS A 48 6.36 5.80 -11.24
C CYS A 48 7.51 4.79 -11.13
N LEU A 49 7.26 3.49 -11.32
CA LEU A 49 8.27 2.45 -11.22
C LEU A 49 8.82 2.09 -12.62
N LYS A 50 9.88 2.77 -13.05
CA LYS A 50 10.58 2.49 -14.30
C LYS A 50 11.35 1.17 -14.23
N ASP A 51 11.64 0.57 -15.39
CA ASP A 51 12.43 -0.67 -15.48
C ASP A 51 13.85 -0.49 -14.94
N SER A 52 14.48 0.65 -15.19
CA SER A 52 15.80 0.99 -14.64
C SER A 52 15.81 0.98 -13.13
N MET A 53 14.81 1.60 -12.51
CA MET A 53 14.68 1.63 -11.06
C MET A 53 14.38 0.24 -10.48
N LEU A 54 13.53 -0.53 -11.14
CA LEU A 54 13.22 -1.90 -10.73
C LEU A 54 14.46 -2.80 -10.79
N GLN A 55 15.31 -2.64 -11.80
CA GLN A 55 16.59 -3.36 -11.89
C GLN A 55 17.53 -2.99 -10.72
N LYS A 56 17.65 -1.71 -10.40
CA LYS A 56 18.45 -1.24 -9.25
C LYS A 56 17.93 -1.80 -7.92
N ILE A 57 16.60 -1.82 -7.73
CA ILE A 57 15.99 -2.45 -6.55
C ILE A 57 16.31 -3.95 -6.53
N ASN A 58 16.17 -4.64 -7.66
CA ASN A 58 16.50 -6.07 -7.76
C ASN A 58 17.98 -6.34 -7.39
N GLU A 59 18.91 -5.52 -7.86
CA GLU A 59 20.32 -5.63 -7.48
C GLU A 59 20.53 -5.51 -5.97
N LEU A 60 19.78 -4.61 -5.30
CA LEU A 60 19.84 -4.46 -3.84
C LEU A 60 19.33 -5.72 -3.12
N THR A 61 18.32 -6.41 -3.64
CA THR A 61 17.79 -7.65 -3.03
C THR A 61 18.83 -8.77 -3.03
N GLN A 62 19.82 -8.74 -3.94
CA GLN A 62 20.86 -9.76 -4.04
C GLN A 62 22.07 -9.46 -3.14
N LYS A 63 22.17 -8.25 -2.58
CA LYS A 63 23.26 -7.86 -1.68
C LYS A 63 22.99 -8.33 -0.26
N GLU A 64 24.07 -8.66 0.43
CA GLU A 64 24.04 -8.89 1.87
C GLU A 64 24.36 -7.62 2.64
N PHE A 65 23.61 -7.38 3.69
CA PHE A 65 23.80 -6.26 4.61
C PHE A 65 23.87 -6.77 6.04
N LEU A 66 24.49 -6.04 6.93
CA LEU A 66 24.48 -6.35 8.35
C LEU A 66 23.05 -6.26 8.90
N SER A 67 22.57 -7.34 9.52
CA SER A 67 21.25 -7.42 10.14
C SER A 67 21.41 -8.10 11.50
N GLY A 68 21.29 -7.31 12.58
CA GLY A 68 21.76 -7.73 13.90
C GLY A 68 23.27 -7.97 13.89
N THR A 69 23.69 -9.21 14.12
CA THR A 69 25.11 -9.61 14.13
C THR A 69 25.55 -10.38 12.88
N LYS A 70 24.66 -10.59 11.90
CA LYS A 70 24.93 -11.44 10.73
C LYS A 70 24.78 -10.69 9.42
N GLN A 71 25.64 -11.01 8.46
CA GLN A 71 25.45 -10.63 7.06
C GLN A 71 24.38 -11.52 6.43
N LYS A 72 23.35 -10.91 5.83
CA LYS A 72 22.28 -11.64 5.13
C LYS A 72 21.55 -10.73 4.13
N ARG A 73 20.85 -11.36 3.19
CA ARG A 73 19.88 -10.65 2.36
C ARG A 73 18.74 -10.15 3.23
N LYS A 74 18.31 -8.91 3.00
CA LYS A 74 17.19 -8.30 3.71
C LYS A 74 15.89 -8.49 2.94
N TYR A 75 14.78 -8.40 3.65
CA TYR A 75 13.44 -8.44 3.06
C TYR A 75 13.18 -7.18 2.23
N PHE A 76 12.48 -7.33 1.10
CA PHE A 76 12.03 -6.22 0.26
C PHE A 76 10.55 -6.32 -0.04
N SER A 77 9.85 -5.19 0.11
CA SER A 77 8.47 -5.05 -0.38
C SER A 77 8.29 -3.78 -1.20
N ILE A 78 7.40 -3.88 -2.18
CA ILE A 78 6.90 -2.74 -2.94
C ILE A 78 5.41 -2.62 -2.66
N GLU A 79 4.97 -1.43 -2.25
CA GLU A 79 3.60 -1.18 -1.84
C GLU A 79 2.90 -0.26 -2.84
N PHE A 80 1.76 -0.69 -3.36
CA PHE A 80 0.97 0.06 -4.33
C PHE A 80 -0.37 0.53 -3.75
N GLY A 81 -0.67 1.81 -3.94
CA GLY A 81 -1.96 2.38 -3.60
C GLY A 81 -2.99 2.15 -4.72
N LEU A 82 -3.47 0.89 -4.91
CA LEU A 82 -4.55 0.60 -5.86
C LEU A 82 -5.82 1.40 -5.51
N GLN A 83 -6.14 1.47 -4.24
CA GLN A 83 -7.28 2.11 -3.62
C GLN A 83 -8.62 1.47 -4.01
N THR A 84 -8.92 1.38 -5.30
CA THR A 84 -10.11 0.75 -5.89
C THR A 84 -9.80 0.20 -7.29
N SER A 85 -10.53 -0.83 -7.70
CA SER A 85 -10.55 -1.32 -9.09
C SER A 85 -11.66 -0.70 -9.94
N ASN A 86 -12.56 0.09 -9.36
CA ASN A 86 -13.54 0.85 -10.11
C ASN A 86 -12.87 2.05 -10.80
N GLU A 87 -12.71 2.00 -12.12
CA GLU A 87 -11.98 3.03 -12.87
C GLU A 87 -12.64 4.41 -12.79
N LYS A 88 -13.96 4.51 -12.64
CA LYS A 88 -14.64 5.80 -12.45
C LYS A 88 -14.30 6.41 -11.10
N THR A 89 -14.30 5.60 -10.05
CA THR A 89 -13.87 6.02 -8.72
C THR A 89 -12.39 6.36 -8.71
N ALA A 90 -11.56 5.56 -9.40
CA ALA A 90 -10.13 5.81 -9.53
C ALA A 90 -9.83 7.17 -10.20
N GLU A 91 -10.57 7.54 -11.23
CA GLU A 91 -10.49 8.86 -11.86
C GLU A 91 -10.94 9.96 -10.91
N TYR A 92 -12.08 9.77 -10.22
CA TYR A 92 -12.62 10.72 -9.24
C TYR A 92 -11.62 11.03 -8.11
N ILE A 93 -10.96 10.01 -7.56
CA ILE A 93 -9.93 10.19 -6.53
C ILE A 93 -8.56 10.61 -7.09
N ARG A 94 -8.46 10.82 -8.39
CA ARG A 94 -7.22 11.23 -9.07
C ARG A 94 -6.07 10.24 -8.84
N ARG A 95 -6.35 8.95 -9.01
CA ARG A 95 -5.34 7.88 -8.85
C ARG A 95 -4.22 7.97 -9.89
N HIS A 96 -4.52 8.48 -11.09
CA HIS A 96 -3.59 8.76 -12.20
C HIS A 96 -2.93 7.55 -12.88
N PHE A 97 -3.39 6.34 -12.65
CA PHE A 97 -2.99 5.13 -13.37
C PHE A 97 -4.18 4.17 -13.48
N THR A 98 -4.14 3.29 -14.45
CA THR A 98 -5.20 2.33 -14.76
C THR A 98 -5.00 1.00 -14.01
N ASN A 99 -6.05 0.18 -13.93
CA ASN A 99 -5.96 -1.19 -13.43
C ASN A 99 -4.96 -2.02 -14.25
N LYS A 100 -4.91 -1.78 -15.56
CA LYS A 100 -3.96 -2.47 -16.45
C LYS A 100 -2.52 -2.14 -16.09
N GLU A 101 -2.19 -0.87 -15.90
CA GLU A 101 -0.84 -0.46 -15.49
C GLU A 101 -0.44 -1.06 -14.14
N TYR A 102 -1.40 -1.17 -13.20
CA TYR A 102 -1.18 -1.83 -11.93
C TYR A 102 -0.85 -3.33 -12.11
N SER A 103 -1.69 -4.09 -12.81
CA SER A 103 -1.48 -5.53 -13.01
C SER A 103 -0.24 -5.85 -13.85
N ASP A 104 0.02 -5.06 -14.89
CA ASP A 104 1.23 -5.20 -15.71
C ASP A 104 2.50 -4.95 -14.88
N THR A 105 2.45 -3.97 -13.96
CA THR A 105 3.60 -3.68 -13.09
C THR A 105 3.88 -4.80 -12.11
N ILE A 106 2.87 -5.40 -11.50
CA ILE A 106 3.05 -6.59 -10.64
C ILE A 106 3.66 -7.74 -11.44
N THR A 107 3.11 -8.03 -12.62
CA THR A 107 3.62 -9.07 -13.51
C THR A 107 5.09 -8.83 -13.86
N ARG A 108 5.47 -7.60 -14.16
CA ARG A 108 6.84 -7.19 -14.45
C ARG A 108 7.78 -7.40 -13.27
N ILE A 109 7.36 -7.01 -12.05
CA ILE A 109 8.16 -7.22 -10.84
C ILE A 109 8.37 -8.71 -10.60
N LYS A 110 7.30 -9.51 -10.62
CA LYS A 110 7.37 -10.94 -10.36
C LYS A 110 8.19 -11.70 -11.40
N LYS A 111 8.23 -11.24 -12.63
CA LYS A 111 9.10 -11.79 -13.69
C LYS A 111 10.59 -11.52 -13.41
N ILE A 112 10.93 -10.37 -12.85
CA ILE A 112 12.31 -9.97 -12.55
C ILE A 112 12.76 -10.63 -11.25
N ASN A 113 11.93 -10.54 -10.20
CA ASN A 113 12.23 -11.14 -8.90
C ASN A 113 10.93 -11.50 -8.15
N PRO A 114 10.55 -12.78 -8.12
CA PRO A 114 9.35 -13.24 -7.42
C PRO A 114 9.44 -13.11 -5.89
N GLU A 115 10.64 -12.92 -5.31
CA GLU A 115 10.84 -12.76 -3.86
C GLU A 115 10.48 -11.34 -3.38
N ILE A 116 10.39 -10.34 -4.26
CA ILE A 116 9.89 -9.01 -3.88
C ILE A 116 8.43 -9.13 -3.49
N HIS A 117 8.12 -8.83 -2.24
CA HIS A 117 6.77 -8.90 -1.70
C HIS A 117 5.93 -7.71 -2.14
N ILE A 118 4.80 -7.96 -2.78
CA ILE A 118 3.89 -6.91 -3.28
C ILE A 118 2.77 -6.69 -2.27
N VAL A 119 2.62 -5.46 -1.78
CA VAL A 119 1.54 -5.09 -0.87
C VAL A 119 0.60 -4.11 -1.55
N THR A 120 -0.69 -4.43 -1.55
CA THR A 120 -1.74 -3.61 -2.15
C THR A 120 -2.53 -2.87 -1.08
N HIS A 121 -2.64 -1.55 -1.23
CA HIS A 121 -3.49 -0.72 -0.39
C HIS A 121 -4.87 -0.55 -1.04
N ILE A 122 -5.93 -0.79 -0.28
CA ILE A 122 -7.33 -0.68 -0.69
C ILE A 122 -8.07 0.24 0.28
N ILE A 123 -8.95 1.09 -0.24
CA ILE A 123 -9.81 1.96 0.56
C ILE A 123 -11.25 1.51 0.41
N PHE A 124 -11.92 1.23 1.53
CA PHE A 124 -13.35 0.96 1.58
C PHE A 124 -14.14 2.23 1.92
N GLY A 125 -15.29 2.41 1.26
CA GLY A 125 -16.19 3.54 1.46
C GLY A 125 -15.85 4.76 0.61
N LEU A 126 -15.19 4.59 -0.53
CA LEU A 126 -15.00 5.67 -1.49
C LEU A 126 -16.35 6.17 -2.04
N PRO A 127 -16.51 7.48 -2.29
CA PRO A 127 -17.76 8.03 -2.76
C PRO A 127 -18.29 7.36 -4.03
N GLY A 128 -19.56 6.95 -3.98
CA GLY A 128 -20.25 6.28 -5.08
C GLY A 128 -20.00 4.78 -5.21
N GLU A 129 -19.14 4.19 -4.37
CA GLU A 129 -18.92 2.76 -4.35
C GLU A 129 -19.95 2.00 -3.52
N THR A 130 -20.35 0.85 -4.03
CA THR A 130 -21.18 -0.13 -3.34
C THR A 130 -20.31 -1.16 -2.62
N GLU A 131 -20.93 -1.97 -1.75
CA GLU A 131 -20.27 -3.14 -1.16
C GLU A 131 -19.64 -4.04 -2.24
N ASN A 132 -20.36 -4.25 -3.36
CA ASN A 132 -19.86 -5.08 -4.46
C ASN A 132 -18.59 -4.49 -5.10
N ASP A 133 -18.51 -3.17 -5.31
CA ASP A 133 -17.32 -2.51 -5.89
C ASP A 133 -16.09 -2.73 -4.98
N MET A 134 -16.27 -2.62 -3.66
CA MET A 134 -15.20 -2.86 -2.68
C MET A 134 -14.73 -4.31 -2.70
N LEU A 135 -15.64 -5.29 -2.79
CA LEU A 135 -15.30 -6.72 -2.86
C LEU A 135 -14.67 -7.09 -4.21
N GLU A 136 -15.11 -6.51 -5.32
CA GLU A 136 -14.47 -6.68 -6.63
C GLU A 136 -13.03 -6.10 -6.62
N THR A 137 -12.79 -5.01 -5.89
CA THR A 137 -11.43 -4.48 -5.70
C THR A 137 -10.52 -5.48 -4.99
N VAL A 138 -11.02 -6.18 -3.98
CA VAL A 138 -10.26 -7.24 -3.31
C VAL A 138 -9.94 -8.38 -4.27
N LYS A 139 -10.95 -8.89 -5.00
CA LYS A 139 -10.75 -9.95 -6.01
C LYS A 139 -9.75 -9.55 -7.09
N PHE A 140 -9.83 -8.30 -7.55
CA PHE A 140 -8.89 -7.76 -8.54
C PHE A 140 -7.46 -7.73 -8.00
N ALA A 141 -7.25 -7.24 -6.77
CA ALA A 141 -5.91 -7.24 -6.15
C ALA A 141 -5.34 -8.66 -6.02
N VAL A 142 -6.17 -9.62 -5.54
CA VAL A 142 -5.80 -11.04 -5.43
C VAL A 142 -5.42 -11.62 -6.79
N SER A 143 -6.27 -11.46 -7.81
CA SER A 143 -6.03 -11.99 -9.15
C SER A 143 -4.85 -11.34 -9.88
N SER A 144 -4.46 -10.13 -9.49
CA SER A 144 -3.27 -9.44 -10.01
C SER A 144 -1.96 -9.98 -9.44
N GLY A 145 -1.98 -10.82 -8.41
CA GLY A 145 -0.79 -11.46 -7.84
C GLY A 145 -0.14 -10.67 -6.70
N THR A 146 -0.95 -9.95 -5.89
CA THR A 146 -0.44 -9.36 -4.65
C THR A 146 -0.09 -10.42 -3.62
N ASP A 147 0.94 -10.20 -2.81
CA ASP A 147 1.33 -11.10 -1.71
C ASP A 147 0.77 -10.60 -0.37
N GLY A 148 0.35 -9.36 -0.30
CA GLY A 148 -0.19 -8.77 0.92
C GLY A 148 -1.20 -7.67 0.65
N ILE A 149 -2.11 -7.45 1.60
CA ILE A 149 -3.17 -6.45 1.49
C ILE A 149 -3.20 -5.58 2.75
N LYS A 150 -3.32 -4.26 2.55
CA LYS A 150 -3.65 -3.28 3.57
C LYS A 150 -5.03 -2.70 3.26
N ILE A 151 -6.01 -3.00 4.09
CA ILE A 151 -7.35 -2.41 4.00
C ILE A 151 -7.43 -1.20 4.91
N GLN A 152 -8.07 -0.15 4.45
CA GLN A 152 -8.39 1.02 5.26
C GLN A 152 -9.78 1.56 4.91
N VAL A 153 -10.42 2.21 5.88
CA VAL A 153 -11.64 2.97 5.64
C VAL A 153 -11.29 4.35 5.08
N LEU A 154 -12.17 4.89 4.26
CA LEU A 154 -12.06 6.27 3.82
C LEU A 154 -12.02 7.23 5.02
N ASN A 155 -11.02 8.09 5.05
CA ASN A 155 -10.91 9.17 6.02
C ASN A 155 -11.17 10.53 5.34
N VAL A 156 -12.18 11.24 5.79
CA VAL A 156 -12.41 12.63 5.39
C VAL A 156 -11.57 13.53 6.28
N LEU A 157 -10.62 14.23 5.69
CA LEU A 157 -9.66 15.06 6.41
C LEU A 157 -9.92 16.55 6.16
N ASP A 158 -9.65 17.36 7.16
CA ASP A 158 -9.72 18.82 7.04
C ASP A 158 -8.74 19.34 5.97
N GLY A 159 -9.14 20.41 5.27
CA GLY A 159 -8.34 21.00 4.21
C GLY A 159 -8.41 20.28 2.86
N THR A 160 -9.24 19.23 2.69
CA THR A 160 -9.37 18.47 1.44
C THR A 160 -10.64 18.84 0.65
N ASP A 161 -10.62 18.59 -0.66
CA ASP A 161 -11.82 18.71 -1.51
C ASP A 161 -12.93 17.77 -1.03
N LEU A 162 -12.54 16.57 -0.57
CA LEU A 162 -13.44 15.55 -0.07
C LEU A 162 -14.25 16.03 1.15
N LYS A 163 -13.64 16.83 2.05
CA LYS A 163 -14.36 17.45 3.18
C LYS A 163 -15.51 18.32 2.68
N ARG A 164 -15.25 19.18 1.68
CA ARG A 164 -16.29 20.05 1.12
C ARG A 164 -17.45 19.27 0.51
N GLU A 165 -17.17 18.15 -0.12
CA GLU A 165 -18.21 17.28 -0.68
C GLU A 165 -19.00 16.57 0.41
N TYR A 166 -18.35 16.09 1.45
CA TYR A 166 -18.98 15.49 2.61
C TYR A 166 -19.91 16.47 3.35
N GLU A 167 -19.45 17.69 3.63
CA GLU A 167 -20.25 18.75 4.26
C GLU A 167 -21.48 19.14 3.40
N ASN A 168 -21.34 19.06 2.07
CA ASN A 168 -22.45 19.25 1.12
C ASN A 168 -23.33 18.00 0.92
N LYS A 169 -23.13 16.96 1.73
CA LYS A 169 -23.94 15.70 1.72
C LYS A 169 -23.97 15.02 0.36
N LYS A 170 -22.86 15.05 -0.38
CA LYS A 170 -22.74 14.35 -1.68
C LYS A 170 -22.49 12.85 -1.50
N PHE A 171 -22.00 12.43 -0.36
CA PHE A 171 -21.79 11.03 0.01
C PHE A 171 -21.82 10.87 1.53
N ASP A 172 -22.04 9.64 1.99
CA ASP A 172 -21.96 9.25 3.38
C ASP A 172 -20.70 8.38 3.61
N VAL A 173 -20.15 8.44 4.83
CA VAL A 173 -19.07 7.54 5.25
C VAL A 173 -19.64 6.27 5.88
N LEU A 174 -18.92 5.16 5.75
CA LEU A 174 -19.33 3.91 6.37
C LEU A 174 -19.39 4.02 7.90
N SER A 175 -20.46 3.51 8.48
CA SER A 175 -20.52 3.23 9.92
C SER A 175 -19.52 2.13 10.27
N MET A 176 -19.20 2.00 11.54
CA MET A 176 -18.33 0.94 12.04
C MET A 176 -18.89 -0.46 11.71
N GLU A 177 -20.19 -0.65 11.87
CA GLU A 177 -20.86 -1.93 11.61
C GLU A 177 -20.81 -2.30 10.12
N GLU A 178 -21.13 -1.36 9.22
CA GLU A 178 -21.04 -1.56 7.77
C GLU A 178 -19.61 -1.90 7.37
N TYR A 179 -18.63 -1.14 7.86
CA TYR A 179 -17.23 -1.38 7.56
C TYR A 179 -16.80 -2.79 7.96
N PHE A 180 -17.06 -3.22 9.19
CA PHE A 180 -16.65 -4.55 9.65
C PHE A 180 -17.40 -5.69 8.95
N LYS A 181 -18.65 -5.46 8.56
CA LYS A 181 -19.41 -6.42 7.74
C LYS A 181 -18.72 -6.64 6.38
N ILE A 182 -18.28 -5.56 5.74
CA ILE A 182 -17.58 -5.62 4.44
C ILE A 182 -16.20 -6.26 4.62
N VAL A 183 -15.44 -5.86 5.66
CA VAL A 183 -14.12 -6.45 5.97
C VAL A 183 -14.23 -7.97 6.18
N LYS A 184 -15.25 -8.44 6.92
CA LYS A 184 -15.48 -9.88 7.09
C LYS A 184 -15.63 -10.59 5.76
N LYS A 185 -16.49 -10.08 4.86
CA LYS A 185 -16.68 -10.65 3.52
C LYS A 185 -15.41 -10.59 2.68
N ALA A 186 -14.65 -9.50 2.78
CA ALA A 186 -13.38 -9.36 2.09
C ALA A 186 -12.37 -10.43 2.53
N LEU A 187 -12.28 -10.70 3.83
CA LEU A 187 -11.40 -11.75 4.35
C LEU A 187 -11.76 -13.15 3.86
N GLU A 188 -13.05 -13.43 3.60
CA GLU A 188 -13.51 -14.70 3.01
C GLU A 188 -13.09 -14.86 1.53
N LEU A 189 -12.75 -13.76 0.84
CA LEU A 189 -12.29 -13.75 -0.55
C LEU A 189 -10.75 -13.80 -0.68
N ILE A 190 -10.02 -13.52 0.38
CA ILE A 190 -8.56 -13.45 0.36
C ILE A 190 -8.00 -14.84 0.68
N PRO A 191 -7.22 -15.45 -0.24
CA PRO A 191 -6.53 -16.71 0.01
C PRO A 191 -5.61 -16.63 1.23
N HIS A 192 -5.46 -17.74 1.95
CA HIS A 192 -4.71 -17.79 3.21
C HIS A 192 -3.19 -17.54 3.07
N GLU A 193 -2.66 -17.66 1.89
CA GLU A 193 -1.26 -17.33 1.57
C GLU A 193 -0.99 -15.84 1.44
N ILE A 194 -2.04 -14.99 1.30
CA ILE A 194 -1.91 -13.54 1.22
C ILE A 194 -1.90 -12.92 2.62
N VAL A 195 -0.85 -12.18 2.93
CA VAL A 195 -0.67 -11.57 4.24
C VAL A 195 -1.60 -10.36 4.43
N ILE A 196 -2.35 -10.34 5.52
CA ILE A 196 -3.12 -9.17 5.92
C ILE A 196 -2.24 -8.26 6.79
N HIS A 197 -1.73 -7.20 6.20
CA HIS A 197 -0.87 -6.23 6.90
C HIS A 197 -1.66 -5.25 7.76
N ARG A 198 -2.90 -4.95 7.37
CA ARG A 198 -3.75 -3.98 8.07
C ARG A 198 -5.21 -4.19 7.69
N LEU A 199 -6.11 -4.06 8.68
CA LEU A 199 -7.57 -4.13 8.47
C LEU A 199 -8.26 -2.77 8.58
N THR A 200 -7.63 -1.76 9.20
CA THR A 200 -8.14 -0.39 9.27
C THR A 200 -6.97 0.59 9.21
N GLY A 201 -7.16 1.72 8.53
CA GLY A 201 -6.18 2.81 8.52
C GLY A 201 -6.46 3.82 9.64
N ASP A 202 -5.42 4.50 10.12
CA ASP A 202 -5.55 5.61 11.05
C ASP A 202 -5.35 6.92 10.27
N GLY A 203 -6.40 7.74 10.19
CA GLY A 203 -6.26 9.13 9.74
C GLY A 203 -5.55 9.97 10.81
N ALA A 204 -4.96 11.08 10.39
CA ALA A 204 -4.38 12.04 11.32
C ALA A 204 -5.48 12.59 12.24
N LYS A 205 -5.58 12.10 13.49
CA LYS A 205 -6.69 12.37 14.42
C LYS A 205 -7.02 13.86 14.59
N LYS A 206 -6.00 14.74 14.49
CA LYS A 206 -6.17 16.20 14.65
C LYS A 206 -6.97 16.84 13.53
N ILE A 207 -6.95 16.27 12.33
CA ILE A 207 -7.62 16.81 11.14
C ILE A 207 -8.70 15.85 10.61
N LEU A 208 -8.99 14.76 11.32
CA LEU A 208 -10.02 13.81 10.93
C LEU A 208 -11.41 14.39 11.19
N ILE A 209 -12.21 14.52 10.14
CA ILE A 209 -13.61 14.98 10.17
C ILE A 209 -14.55 13.78 10.32
N ALA A 210 -14.38 12.76 9.46
CA ALA A 210 -15.19 11.54 9.43
C ALA A 210 -14.40 10.33 8.92
N PRO A 211 -14.78 9.10 9.29
CA PRO A 211 -15.80 8.76 10.27
C PRO A 211 -15.30 8.93 11.73
N GLU A 212 -16.19 9.37 12.61
CA GLU A 212 -15.81 9.67 14.02
C GLU A 212 -15.35 8.44 14.81
N TRP A 213 -15.89 7.26 14.50
CA TRP A 213 -15.55 6.03 15.20
C TRP A 213 -14.05 5.65 15.11
N ILE A 214 -13.32 6.15 14.10
CA ILE A 214 -11.86 5.97 13.99
C ILE A 214 -11.09 6.67 15.12
N LYS A 215 -11.61 7.77 15.67
CA LYS A 215 -10.95 8.54 16.74
C LYS A 215 -10.85 7.74 18.03
N ASN A 216 -11.79 6.81 18.24
CA ASN A 216 -11.97 6.04 19.48
C ASN A 216 -11.44 4.60 19.38
N LYS A 217 -10.62 4.34 18.39
CA LYS A 217 -10.00 3.04 18.13
C LYS A 217 -8.78 2.78 19.02
#